data_09a557841dcecfb14054aa0f58a8e64c
#
_entry.id   09a557841dcecfb14054aa0f58a8e64c
#
_cell.length_a   1.000
_cell.length_b   1.000
_cell.length_c   1.000
_cell.angle_alpha   90.00
_cell.angle_beta   90.00
_cell.angle_gamma   90.00
#
_symmetry.space_group_name_H-M   'P 1'
#
loop_
_entity.id
_entity.type
_entity.pdbx_description
1 polymer ?
#
loop_
_entity_poly.entity_id
_entity_poly.type
_entity_poly.pdbx_seq_one_letter_code
_entity_poly.pdbx_strand_id
1 'polypeptide(L)'
;MGNKQLQWCFKLKDGLRIAEPNERLSKLYLEQAKSSLLRAEKDLSDKDLLWATVAIYYSEYYALYSFLQRIGVKCENHSCSILATAFLTGEDKTKTINQHKGKRIDAQYYMKVDQEIKIRAMLQEAKIFVSDFDEFVSSLSEKDINLYRSRISKEKRN
;
A
#
# COMPACT_ATOMS: atom_id res chain seq x y z
N MET A 1 19.51 -15.88 7.97
CA MET A 1 19.09 -14.86 8.95
C MET A 1 17.82 -14.18 8.49
N GLY A 2 16.90 -13.99 9.40
CA GLY A 2 15.64 -13.32 9.09
C GLY A 2 15.73 -11.79 9.08
N ASN A 3 14.73 -11.15 8.51
CA ASN A 3 14.59 -9.69 8.52
C ASN A 3 14.08 -9.21 9.89
N LYS A 4 14.96 -8.57 10.67
CA LYS A 4 14.64 -8.12 12.04
C LYS A 4 13.46 -7.15 12.10
N GLN A 5 13.29 -6.27 11.11
CA GLN A 5 12.17 -5.33 11.06
C GLN A 5 10.85 -6.05 10.83
N LEU A 6 10.82 -7.03 9.94
CA LEU A 6 9.64 -7.88 9.73
C LEU A 6 9.29 -8.68 10.97
N GLN A 7 10.29 -9.25 11.64
CA GLN A 7 10.08 -9.98 12.89
C GLN A 7 9.45 -9.07 13.96
N TRP A 8 9.90 -7.83 14.05
CA TRP A 8 9.29 -6.83 14.91
C TRP A 8 7.82 -6.57 14.55
N CYS A 9 7.52 -6.47 13.25
CA CYS A 9 6.15 -6.28 12.76
C CYS A 9 5.22 -7.44 13.15
N PHE A 10 5.71 -8.67 13.22
CA PHE A 10 4.92 -9.81 13.70
C PHE A 10 4.63 -9.76 15.21
N LYS A 11 5.44 -9.03 15.97
CA LYS A 11 5.27 -8.89 17.43
C LYS A 11 4.29 -7.78 17.82
N LEU A 12 4.01 -6.85 16.91
CA LEU A 12 3.07 -5.76 17.18
C LEU A 12 1.64 -6.26 17.19
N LYS A 13 0.82 -5.68 18.09
CA LYS A 13 -0.61 -5.99 18.19
C LYS A 13 -1.35 -5.69 16.88
N ASP A 14 -1.02 -4.56 16.24
CA ASP A 14 -1.58 -4.11 14.96
C ASP A 14 -0.71 -4.50 13.75
N GLY A 15 0.30 -5.34 13.97
CA GLY A 15 1.28 -5.72 12.95
C GLY A 15 0.84 -6.86 12.05
N LEU A 16 1.83 -7.58 11.53
CA LEU A 16 1.60 -8.64 10.55
C LEU A 16 0.96 -9.88 11.18
N ARG A 17 -0.02 -10.44 10.50
CA ARG A 17 -0.68 -11.70 10.83
C ARG A 17 -0.89 -12.52 9.57
N ILE A 18 -0.58 -13.80 9.63
CA ILE A 18 -0.88 -14.74 8.55
C ILE A 18 -2.34 -15.16 8.66
N ALA A 19 -3.08 -15.01 7.59
CA ALA A 19 -4.49 -15.37 7.47
C ALA A 19 -4.72 -16.19 6.19
N GLU A 20 -5.95 -16.53 5.89
CA GLU A 20 -6.27 -17.15 4.61
C GLU A 20 -6.29 -16.13 3.47
N PRO A 21 -5.82 -16.51 2.26
CA PRO A 21 -6.00 -15.68 1.07
C PRO A 21 -7.47 -15.30 0.87
N ASN A 22 -7.70 -14.03 0.55
CA ASN A 22 -9.05 -13.51 0.40
C ASN A 22 -9.18 -12.72 -0.89
N GLU A 23 -9.56 -13.40 -1.96
CA GLU A 23 -9.71 -12.80 -3.29
C GLU A 23 -10.80 -11.73 -3.33
N ARG A 24 -11.91 -11.97 -2.66
CA ARG A 24 -13.03 -11.01 -2.61
C ARG A 24 -12.59 -9.71 -1.96
N LEU A 25 -11.92 -9.78 -0.81
CA LEU A 25 -11.46 -8.60 -0.10
C LEU A 25 -10.36 -7.88 -0.88
N SER A 26 -9.48 -8.64 -1.55
CA SER A 26 -8.48 -8.06 -2.46
C SER A 26 -9.12 -7.20 -3.54
N LYS A 27 -10.17 -7.70 -4.20
CA LYS A 27 -10.92 -6.93 -5.21
C LYS A 27 -11.56 -5.68 -4.65
N LEU A 28 -12.14 -5.76 -3.45
CA LEU A 28 -12.75 -4.60 -2.79
C LEU A 28 -11.71 -3.51 -2.48
N TYR A 29 -10.50 -3.88 -2.06
CA TYR A 29 -9.42 -2.92 -1.85
C TYR A 29 -8.94 -2.28 -3.15
N LEU A 30 -8.88 -3.01 -4.26
CA LEU A 30 -8.57 -2.43 -5.58
C LEU A 30 -9.64 -1.44 -6.04
N GLU A 31 -10.91 -1.77 -5.84
CA GLU A 31 -12.01 -0.85 -6.12
C GLU A 31 -11.90 0.42 -5.27
N GLN A 32 -11.59 0.27 -3.98
CA GLN A 32 -11.38 1.40 -3.09
C GLN A 32 -10.17 2.24 -3.50
N ALA A 33 -9.10 1.62 -3.98
CA ALA A 33 -7.94 2.34 -4.51
C ALA A 33 -8.35 3.24 -5.69
N LYS A 34 -9.11 2.71 -6.63
CA LYS A 34 -9.61 3.46 -7.79
C LYS A 34 -10.57 4.59 -7.37
N SER A 35 -11.45 4.32 -6.42
CA SER A 35 -12.35 5.33 -5.84
C SER A 35 -11.57 6.46 -5.17
N SER A 36 -10.50 6.14 -4.46
CA SER A 36 -9.64 7.13 -3.81
C SER A 36 -8.90 8.02 -4.82
N LEU A 37 -8.53 7.49 -6.00
CA LEU A 37 -7.98 8.29 -7.09
C LEU A 37 -8.99 9.32 -7.59
N LEU A 38 -10.23 8.91 -7.80
CA LEU A 38 -11.31 9.83 -8.21
C LEU A 38 -11.55 10.90 -7.16
N ARG A 39 -11.49 10.54 -5.89
CA ARG A 39 -11.59 11.48 -4.78
C ARG A 39 -10.45 12.50 -4.82
N ALA A 40 -9.22 12.05 -5.04
CA ALA A 40 -8.06 12.93 -5.15
C ALA A 40 -8.21 13.92 -6.32
N GLU A 41 -8.69 13.47 -7.47
CA GLU A 41 -8.98 14.35 -8.62
C GLU A 41 -10.00 15.44 -8.26
N LYS A 42 -11.07 15.05 -7.58
CA LYS A 42 -12.10 15.99 -7.13
C LYS A 42 -11.55 16.99 -6.13
N ASP A 43 -10.82 16.53 -5.12
CA ASP A 43 -10.21 17.40 -4.12
C ASP A 43 -9.24 18.40 -4.76
N LEU A 44 -8.43 17.97 -5.75
CA LEU A 44 -7.59 18.88 -6.52
C LEU A 44 -8.40 19.92 -7.30
N SER A 45 -9.47 19.49 -7.94
CA SER A 45 -10.38 20.40 -8.67
C SER A 45 -10.98 21.45 -7.74
N ASP A 46 -11.32 21.07 -6.52
CA ASP A 46 -11.86 21.94 -5.47
C ASP A 46 -10.77 22.76 -4.75
N LYS A 47 -9.50 22.63 -5.14
CA LYS A 47 -8.34 23.25 -4.48
C LYS A 47 -8.15 22.83 -3.02
N ASP A 48 -8.66 21.68 -2.65
CA ASP A 48 -8.43 21.07 -1.35
C ASP A 48 -7.14 20.24 -1.38
N LEU A 49 -6.01 20.92 -1.29
CA LEU A 49 -4.70 20.32 -1.50
C LEU A 49 -4.32 19.32 -0.39
N LEU A 50 -4.76 19.59 0.84
CA LEU A 50 -4.53 18.69 1.96
C LEU A 50 -5.21 17.34 1.74
N TRP A 51 -6.50 17.33 1.50
CA TRP A 51 -7.26 16.09 1.33
C TRP A 51 -6.93 15.39 0.01
N ALA A 52 -6.54 16.14 -1.04
CA ALA A 52 -5.98 15.55 -2.25
C ALA A 52 -4.72 14.72 -1.94
N THR A 53 -3.81 15.28 -1.15
CA THR A 53 -2.58 14.58 -0.74
C THR A 53 -2.90 13.31 0.05
N VAL A 54 -3.84 13.38 1.00
CA VAL A 54 -4.28 12.24 1.80
C VAL A 54 -4.90 11.15 0.91
N ALA A 55 -5.80 11.55 0.01
CA ALA A 55 -6.48 10.61 -0.89
C ALA A 55 -5.50 9.91 -1.86
N ILE A 56 -4.49 10.63 -2.36
CA ILE A 56 -3.41 10.06 -3.19
C ILE A 56 -2.73 8.92 -2.45
N TYR A 57 -2.28 9.16 -1.22
CA TYR A 57 -1.61 8.14 -0.42
C TYR A 57 -2.52 6.93 -0.18
N TYR A 58 -3.77 7.14 0.20
CA TYR A 58 -4.69 6.02 0.46
C TYR A 58 -5.04 5.22 -0.79
N SER A 59 -5.05 5.85 -1.97
CA SER A 59 -5.21 5.10 -3.22
C SER A 59 -4.10 4.07 -3.41
N GLU A 60 -2.87 4.47 -3.13
CA GLU A 60 -1.70 3.60 -3.19
C GLU A 60 -1.74 2.53 -2.09
N TYR A 61 -2.09 2.94 -0.87
CA TYR A 61 -2.15 2.00 0.26
C TYR A 61 -3.18 0.90 0.03
N TYR A 62 -4.37 1.24 -0.45
CA TYR A 62 -5.40 0.25 -0.75
C TYR A 62 -4.98 -0.70 -1.89
N ALA A 63 -4.29 -0.19 -2.91
CA ALA A 63 -3.76 -1.04 -3.97
C ALA A 63 -2.71 -2.01 -3.45
N LEU A 64 -1.77 -1.54 -2.64
CA LEU A 64 -0.78 -2.37 -1.97
C LEU A 64 -1.45 -3.40 -1.05
N TYR A 65 -2.43 -2.99 -0.27
CA TYR A 65 -3.12 -3.85 0.69
C TYR A 65 -3.97 -4.92 -0.01
N SER A 66 -4.44 -4.65 -1.24
CA SER A 66 -5.10 -5.68 -2.05
C SER A 66 -4.19 -6.87 -2.31
N PHE A 67 -2.89 -6.61 -2.55
CA PHE A 67 -1.89 -7.67 -2.69
C PHE A 67 -1.75 -8.49 -1.40
N LEU A 68 -1.63 -7.84 -0.25
CA LEU A 68 -1.51 -8.54 1.03
C LEU A 68 -2.75 -9.40 1.31
N GLN A 69 -3.94 -8.89 1.03
CA GLN A 69 -5.17 -9.68 1.18
C GLN A 69 -5.21 -10.87 0.22
N ARG A 70 -4.73 -10.69 -1.02
CA ARG A 70 -4.69 -11.76 -2.01
C ARG A 70 -3.83 -12.94 -1.57
N ILE A 71 -2.73 -12.65 -0.87
CA ILE A 71 -1.83 -13.67 -0.34
C ILE A 71 -2.14 -14.09 1.10
N GLY A 72 -3.14 -13.48 1.75
CA GLY A 72 -3.56 -13.84 3.11
C GLY A 72 -2.66 -13.28 4.20
N VAL A 73 -2.26 -12.01 4.08
CA VAL A 73 -1.54 -11.28 5.11
C VAL A 73 -2.38 -10.11 5.58
N LYS A 74 -2.67 -10.05 6.87
CA LYS A 74 -3.38 -8.93 7.51
C LYS A 74 -2.40 -8.04 8.27
N CYS A 75 -2.61 -6.73 8.20
CA CYS A 75 -1.79 -5.77 8.92
C CYS A 75 -2.52 -4.44 9.03
N GLU A 76 -2.67 -3.92 10.23
CA GLU A 76 -3.27 -2.60 10.47
C GLU A 76 -2.21 -1.49 10.56
N ASN A 77 -0.95 -1.87 10.66
CA ASN A 77 0.18 -0.95 10.70
C ASN A 77 0.68 -0.67 9.29
N HIS A 78 0.54 0.58 8.85
CA HIS A 78 0.88 0.98 7.48
C HIS A 78 2.36 0.74 7.14
N SER A 79 3.26 1.07 8.06
CA SER A 79 4.70 0.86 7.85
C SER A 79 5.04 -0.60 7.68
N CYS A 80 4.43 -1.47 8.49
CA CYS A 80 4.62 -2.92 8.39
C CYS A 80 4.03 -3.50 7.11
N SER A 81 2.88 -3.00 6.65
CA SER A 81 2.29 -3.40 5.37
C SER A 81 3.22 -3.08 4.19
N ILE A 82 3.77 -1.88 4.18
CA ILE A 82 4.69 -1.42 3.12
C ILE A 82 5.99 -2.25 3.17
N LEU A 83 6.52 -2.46 4.38
CA LEU A 83 7.74 -3.25 4.57
C LEU A 83 7.57 -4.71 4.11
N ALA A 84 6.45 -5.34 4.46
CA ALA A 84 6.15 -6.71 4.04
C ALA A 84 6.04 -6.81 2.52
N THR A 85 5.40 -5.84 1.88
CA THR A 85 5.29 -5.80 0.42
C THR A 85 6.66 -5.62 -0.23
N ALA A 86 7.50 -4.70 0.27
CA ALA A 86 8.86 -4.50 -0.22
C ALA A 86 9.71 -5.77 -0.07
N PHE A 87 9.61 -6.46 1.06
CA PHE A 87 10.31 -7.71 1.28
C PHE A 87 9.93 -8.79 0.26
N LEU A 88 8.65 -8.88 -0.07
CA LEU A 88 8.14 -9.91 -0.99
C LEU A 88 8.35 -9.57 -2.46
N THR A 89 8.26 -8.30 -2.84
CA THR A 89 8.21 -7.88 -4.25
C THR A 89 9.40 -7.03 -4.69
N GLY A 90 10.24 -6.59 -3.76
CA GLY A 90 11.35 -5.67 -4.01
C GLY A 90 11.02 -4.23 -3.62
N GLU A 91 12.06 -3.48 -3.24
CA GLU A 91 11.92 -2.10 -2.76
C GLU A 91 11.41 -1.13 -3.83
N ASP A 92 11.77 -1.36 -5.09
CA ASP A 92 11.33 -0.50 -6.20
C ASP A 92 9.81 -0.42 -6.30
N LYS A 93 9.11 -1.51 -5.99
CA LYS A 93 7.66 -1.56 -6.07
C LYS A 93 6.96 -0.70 -5.01
N THR A 94 7.65 -0.38 -3.92
CA THR A 94 7.11 0.42 -2.81
C THR A 94 7.72 1.81 -2.70
N LYS A 95 8.59 2.20 -3.63
CA LYS A 95 9.30 3.48 -3.57
C LYS A 95 8.34 4.67 -3.56
N THR A 96 7.37 4.68 -4.47
CA THR A 96 6.40 5.77 -4.61
C THR A 96 5.56 5.95 -3.33
N ILE A 97 4.99 4.86 -2.80
CA ILE A 97 4.16 4.95 -1.59
C ILE A 97 4.95 5.40 -0.37
N ASN A 98 6.23 5.03 -0.26
CA ASN A 98 7.09 5.51 0.82
C ASN A 98 7.28 7.02 0.76
N GLN A 99 7.50 7.58 -0.43
CA GLN A 99 7.62 9.03 -0.63
C GLN A 99 6.31 9.75 -0.29
N HIS A 100 5.19 9.25 -0.78
CA HIS A 100 3.88 9.86 -0.56
C HIS A 100 3.39 9.70 0.88
N LYS A 101 3.81 8.65 1.59
CA LYS A 101 3.53 8.49 3.02
C LYS A 101 4.09 9.67 3.83
N GLY A 102 5.31 10.08 3.55
CA GLY A 102 5.90 11.26 4.19
C GLY A 102 5.11 12.53 3.89
N LYS A 103 4.69 12.73 2.64
CA LYS A 103 3.87 13.87 2.23
C LYS A 103 2.51 13.89 2.92
N ARG A 104 1.87 12.73 3.06
CA ARG A 104 0.60 12.60 3.78
C ARG A 104 0.76 12.94 5.26
N ILE A 105 1.81 12.47 5.91
CA ILE A 105 2.09 12.76 7.31
C ILE A 105 2.33 14.26 7.49
N ASP A 106 3.15 14.88 6.65
CA ASP A 106 3.42 16.33 6.69
C ASP A 106 2.14 17.15 6.53
N ALA A 107 1.31 16.79 5.55
CA ALA A 107 0.05 17.50 5.30
C ALA A 107 -0.94 17.33 6.46
N GLN A 108 -1.20 16.10 6.88
CA GLN A 108 -2.27 15.77 7.81
C GLN A 108 -1.95 16.14 9.26
N TYR A 109 -0.70 15.96 9.69
CA TYR A 109 -0.32 16.17 11.09
C TYR A 109 0.44 17.48 11.33
N TYR A 110 1.07 18.05 10.30
CA TYR A 110 1.87 19.26 10.45
C TYR A 110 1.39 20.42 9.57
N MET A 111 0.31 20.24 8.83
CA MET A 111 -0.25 21.24 7.90
C MET A 111 0.77 21.74 6.87
N LYS A 112 1.76 20.91 6.54
CA LYS A 112 2.75 21.18 5.50
C LYS A 112 2.27 20.53 4.20
N VAL A 113 1.67 21.32 3.34
CA VAL A 113 1.08 20.88 2.08
C VAL A 113 1.91 21.42 0.92
N ASP A 114 2.24 20.55 -0.03
CA ASP A 114 2.95 20.96 -1.23
C ASP A 114 2.08 21.84 -2.14
N GLN A 115 2.73 22.52 -3.09
CA GLN A 115 2.04 23.31 -4.11
C GLN A 115 1.24 22.39 -5.05
N GLU A 116 0.18 22.93 -5.63
CA GLU A 116 -0.73 22.19 -6.51
C GLU A 116 -0.01 21.43 -7.63
N ILE A 117 1.00 22.05 -8.27
CA ILE A 117 1.74 21.40 -9.36
C ILE A 117 2.44 20.11 -8.91
N LYS A 118 2.97 20.08 -7.69
CA LYS A 118 3.60 18.88 -7.12
C LYS A 118 2.57 17.82 -6.78
N ILE A 119 1.42 18.23 -6.25
CA ILE A 119 0.34 17.29 -5.91
C ILE A 119 -0.26 16.69 -7.19
N ARG A 120 -0.38 17.45 -8.26
CA ARG A 120 -0.78 16.91 -9.58
C ARG A 120 0.19 15.86 -10.09
N ALA A 121 1.49 16.08 -9.92
CA ALA A 121 2.51 15.09 -10.28
C ALA A 121 2.38 13.83 -9.41
N MET A 122 2.16 13.98 -8.10
CA MET A 122 1.91 12.86 -7.18
C MET A 122 0.69 12.05 -7.61
N LEU A 123 -0.39 12.70 -8.03
CA LEU A 123 -1.59 12.02 -8.52
C LEU A 123 -1.28 11.14 -9.74
N GLN A 124 -0.48 11.65 -10.70
CA GLN A 124 -0.06 10.84 -11.85
C GLN A 124 0.77 9.62 -11.43
N GLU A 125 1.70 9.81 -10.50
CA GLU A 125 2.49 8.70 -9.93
C GLU A 125 1.59 7.67 -9.24
N ALA A 126 0.57 8.13 -8.50
CA ALA A 126 -0.39 7.25 -7.84
C ALA A 126 -1.24 6.46 -8.84
N LYS A 127 -1.66 7.07 -9.93
CA LYS A 127 -2.39 6.38 -11.01
C LYS A 127 -1.57 5.23 -11.59
N ILE A 128 -0.29 5.46 -11.83
CA ILE A 128 0.65 4.43 -12.31
C ILE A 128 0.78 3.33 -11.24
N PHE A 129 0.99 3.71 -9.99
CA PHE A 129 1.13 2.76 -8.87
C PHE A 129 -0.09 1.85 -8.72
N VAL A 130 -1.29 2.42 -8.73
CA VAL A 130 -2.54 1.65 -8.63
C VAL A 130 -2.72 0.73 -9.83
N SER A 131 -2.46 1.22 -11.03
CA SER A 131 -2.53 0.41 -12.25
C SER A 131 -1.54 -0.76 -12.22
N ASP A 132 -0.31 -0.53 -11.78
CA ASP A 132 0.72 -1.57 -11.67
C ASP A 132 0.33 -2.64 -10.65
N PHE A 133 -0.23 -2.26 -9.50
CA PHE A 133 -0.70 -3.23 -8.51
C PHE A 133 -1.94 -3.98 -8.98
N ASP A 134 -2.87 -3.33 -9.66
CA ASP A 134 -4.04 -3.99 -10.25
C ASP A 134 -3.61 -5.10 -11.22
N GLU A 135 -2.71 -4.78 -12.14
CA GLU A 135 -2.15 -5.76 -13.09
C GLU A 135 -1.39 -6.87 -12.37
N PHE A 136 -0.53 -6.51 -11.43
CA PHE A 136 0.26 -7.46 -10.65
C PHE A 136 -0.63 -8.44 -9.88
N VAL A 137 -1.60 -7.94 -9.12
CA VAL A 137 -2.51 -8.77 -8.32
C VAL A 137 -3.38 -9.66 -9.21
N SER A 138 -3.86 -9.12 -10.33
CA SER A 138 -4.68 -9.86 -11.29
C SER A 138 -3.90 -10.99 -11.98
N SER A 139 -2.58 -10.88 -12.07
CA SER A 139 -1.71 -11.88 -12.71
C SER A 139 -1.24 -13.00 -11.77
N LEU A 140 -1.51 -12.90 -10.46
CA LEU A 140 -1.05 -13.88 -9.48
C LEU A 140 -1.74 -15.23 -9.66
N SER A 141 -0.94 -16.27 -9.88
CA SER A 141 -1.38 -17.66 -9.86
C SER A 141 -1.42 -18.20 -8.42
N GLU A 142 -2.05 -19.36 -8.22
CA GLU A 142 -1.98 -20.04 -6.91
C GLU A 142 -0.54 -20.39 -6.52
N LYS A 143 0.29 -20.73 -7.48
CA LYS A 143 1.72 -21.01 -7.26
C LYS A 143 2.43 -19.77 -6.74
N ASP A 144 2.17 -18.60 -7.33
CA ASP A 144 2.75 -17.33 -6.88
C ASP A 144 2.31 -17.01 -5.44
N ILE A 145 1.03 -17.15 -5.16
CA ILE A 145 0.46 -16.91 -3.83
C ILE A 145 1.14 -17.82 -2.79
N ASN A 146 1.26 -19.11 -3.08
CA ASN A 146 1.90 -20.06 -2.19
C ASN A 146 3.38 -19.73 -1.95
N LEU A 147 4.08 -19.25 -2.97
CA LEU A 147 5.47 -18.83 -2.86
C LEU A 147 5.61 -17.63 -1.91
N TYR A 148 4.80 -16.58 -2.10
CA TYR A 148 4.82 -15.41 -1.23
C TYR A 148 4.46 -15.77 0.21
N ARG A 149 3.45 -16.62 0.41
CA ARG A 149 3.04 -17.11 1.73
C ARG A 149 4.17 -17.87 2.41
N SER A 150 4.84 -18.74 1.69
CA SER A 150 5.98 -19.50 2.22
C SER A 150 7.11 -18.57 2.67
N ARG A 151 7.44 -17.57 1.88
CA ARG A 151 8.50 -16.60 2.19
C ARG A 151 8.18 -15.79 3.44
N ILE A 152 6.98 -15.22 3.54
CA ILE A 152 6.62 -14.39 4.69
C ILE A 152 6.45 -15.23 5.96
N SER A 153 5.97 -16.47 5.86
CA SER A 153 5.80 -17.37 6.98
C SER A 153 7.14 -17.80 7.60
N LYS A 154 8.19 -17.90 6.80
CA LYS A 154 9.55 -18.16 7.30
C LYS A 154 10.03 -17.04 8.22
N GLU A 155 9.76 -15.79 7.88
CA GLU A 155 10.15 -14.65 8.69
C GLU A 155 9.44 -14.62 10.05
N LYS A 156 8.21 -15.08 10.11
CA LYS A 156 7.46 -15.20 11.37
C LYS A 156 8.10 -16.22 12.32
N ARG A 157 8.70 -17.29 11.79
CA ARG A 157 9.30 -18.37 12.55
C ARG A 157 10.72 -18.08 13.03
N ASN A 158 11.39 -17.15 12.42
CA ASN A 158 12.74 -16.71 12.77
C ASN A 158 12.71 -15.70 13.93
#